data_2813405e5cecfa96b68d03a4db051067
#
_entry.id   2813405e5cecfa96b68d03a4db051067
#
_cell.length_a   1.000
_cell.length_b   1.000
_cell.length_c   1.000
_cell.angle_alpha   90.00
_cell.angle_beta   90.00
_cell.angle_gamma   90.00
#
_symmetry.space_group_name_H-M   'P 1'
#
loop_
_entity.id
_entity.type
_entity.pdbx_description
1 polymer ?
#
loop_
_entity_poly.entity_id
_entity_poly.type
_entity_poly.pdbx_seq_one_letter_code
_entity_poly.pdbx_strand_id
1 'polypeptide(L)'
;MKRGIRIILASFIVLMSFTLNAQDKDSHKARMEKFRAEKVSFLTTKLDLTPSEAEKFWPIYNQMDKERWEAQKCRRDLENKVSEAEESLSDNEIIKLTREFSGSMQKEGTLMTSYNEKLLKVLPPKKVLKLYKAENEFRMNMIRKYRDNKGDNGEK
;
A
#
# COMPACT_ATOMS: atom_id res chain seq x y z
N MET A 1 -46.54 -11.71 24.48
CA MET A 1 -46.22 -10.81 23.40
C MET A 1 -44.90 -10.01 23.59
N LYS A 2 -44.47 -9.62 24.80
CA LYS A 2 -43.21 -8.84 25.01
C LYS A 2 -41.89 -9.59 24.78
N ARG A 3 -41.84 -10.94 24.87
CA ARG A 3 -40.63 -11.73 24.63
C ARG A 3 -40.30 -11.94 23.15
N GLY A 4 -41.29 -12.07 22.28
CA GLY A 4 -41.09 -12.24 20.85
C GLY A 4 -40.56 -10.98 20.16
N ILE A 5 -40.98 -9.79 20.57
CA ILE A 5 -40.53 -8.51 20.02
C ILE A 5 -39.05 -8.25 20.34
N ARG A 6 -38.57 -8.68 21.52
CA ARG A 6 -37.16 -8.49 21.92
C ARG A 6 -36.21 -9.41 21.09
N ILE A 7 -36.66 -10.59 20.73
CA ILE A 7 -35.86 -11.52 19.90
C ILE A 7 -35.78 -11.03 18.46
N ILE A 8 -36.89 -10.49 17.91
CA ILE A 8 -36.93 -9.92 16.56
C ILE A 8 -36.04 -8.67 16.44
N LEU A 9 -36.05 -7.80 17.46
CA LEU A 9 -35.17 -6.62 17.50
C LEU A 9 -33.69 -7.00 17.61
N ALA A 10 -33.32 -7.99 18.39
CA ALA A 10 -31.94 -8.47 18.49
C ALA A 10 -31.44 -9.10 17.18
N SER A 11 -32.29 -9.86 16.47
CA SER A 11 -31.95 -10.43 15.16
C SER A 11 -31.76 -9.37 14.08
N PHE A 12 -32.51 -8.28 14.14
CA PHE A 12 -32.39 -7.17 13.17
C PHE A 12 -31.10 -6.37 13.36
N ILE A 13 -30.66 -6.16 14.60
CA ILE A 13 -29.39 -5.49 14.92
C ILE A 13 -28.19 -6.31 14.46
N VAL A 14 -28.22 -7.63 14.60
CA VAL A 14 -27.14 -8.51 14.13
C VAL A 14 -27.04 -8.52 12.59
N LEU A 15 -28.17 -8.53 11.88
CA LEU A 15 -28.20 -8.45 10.42
C LEU A 15 -27.67 -7.12 9.87
N MET A 16 -27.94 -6.00 10.55
CA MET A 16 -27.38 -4.70 10.15
C MET A 16 -25.85 -4.59 10.35
N SER A 17 -25.30 -5.30 11.34
CA SER A 17 -23.84 -5.28 11.58
C SER A 17 -23.05 -5.99 10.48
N PHE A 18 -23.63 -7.01 9.83
CA PHE A 18 -23.00 -7.71 8.71
C PHE A 18 -22.98 -6.90 7.41
N THR A 19 -23.97 -6.07 7.16
CA THR A 19 -24.04 -5.23 5.94
C THR A 19 -23.05 -4.09 5.95
N LEU A 20 -22.77 -3.47 7.10
CA LEU A 20 -21.80 -2.38 7.25
C LEU A 20 -20.36 -2.84 6.97
N ASN A 21 -19.97 -4.04 7.42
CA ASN A 21 -18.64 -4.59 7.17
C ASN A 21 -18.41 -5.01 5.70
N ALA A 22 -19.43 -5.43 4.99
CA ALA A 22 -19.35 -5.79 3.57
C ALA A 22 -19.16 -4.52 2.71
N GLN A 23 -19.90 -3.46 3.00
CA GLN A 23 -19.87 -2.22 2.24
C GLN A 23 -18.53 -1.47 2.39
N ASP A 24 -17.87 -1.55 3.55
CA ASP A 24 -16.56 -0.95 3.76
C ASP A 24 -15.45 -1.69 3.00
N LYS A 25 -15.49 -3.01 2.97
CA LYS A 25 -14.57 -3.84 2.17
C LYS A 25 -14.69 -3.59 0.67
N ASP A 26 -15.91 -3.45 0.15
CA ASP A 26 -16.14 -3.18 -1.28
C ASP A 26 -15.68 -1.77 -1.65
N SER A 27 -15.89 -0.78 -0.80
CA SER A 27 -15.42 0.59 -0.99
C SER A 27 -13.89 0.68 -0.97
N HIS A 28 -13.23 -0.07 -0.08
CA HIS A 28 -11.77 -0.15 -0.02
C HIS A 28 -11.19 -0.83 -1.27
N LYS A 29 -11.78 -1.94 -1.72
CA LYS A 29 -11.36 -2.64 -2.92
C LYS A 29 -11.48 -1.74 -4.16
N ALA A 30 -12.61 -1.08 -4.34
CA ALA A 30 -12.83 -0.16 -5.45
C ALA A 30 -11.81 1.00 -5.46
N ARG A 31 -11.47 1.55 -4.29
CA ARG A 31 -10.41 2.59 -4.16
C ARG A 31 -9.04 2.07 -4.56
N MET A 32 -8.70 0.84 -4.15
CA MET A 32 -7.43 0.22 -4.53
C MET A 32 -7.33 -0.09 -6.02
N GLU A 33 -8.42 -0.55 -6.63
CA GLU A 33 -8.50 -0.77 -8.08
C GLU A 33 -8.34 0.53 -8.87
N LYS A 34 -9.04 1.59 -8.44
CA LYS A 34 -8.89 2.93 -9.02
C LYS A 34 -7.46 3.44 -8.91
N PHE A 35 -6.83 3.31 -7.73
CA PHE A 35 -5.44 3.71 -7.51
C PHE A 35 -4.49 2.95 -8.45
N ARG A 36 -4.68 1.63 -8.61
CA ARG A 36 -3.88 0.82 -9.54
C ARG A 36 -4.06 1.26 -10.98
N ALA A 37 -5.29 1.49 -11.42
CA ALA A 37 -5.58 1.96 -12.78
C ALA A 37 -4.95 3.33 -13.05
N GLU A 38 -5.05 4.29 -12.12
CA GLU A 38 -4.39 5.59 -12.21
C GLU A 38 -2.86 5.44 -12.31
N LYS A 39 -2.27 4.55 -11.52
CA LYS A 39 -0.81 4.27 -11.53
C LYS A 39 -0.37 3.67 -12.86
N VAL A 40 -1.11 2.69 -13.36
CA VAL A 40 -0.83 2.06 -14.66
C VAL A 40 -0.88 3.10 -15.79
N SER A 41 -1.93 3.88 -15.88
CA SER A 41 -2.07 4.93 -16.88
C SER A 41 -0.93 5.95 -16.80
N PHE A 42 -0.63 6.43 -15.59
CA PHE A 42 0.42 7.41 -15.34
C PHE A 42 1.80 6.89 -15.75
N LEU A 43 2.20 5.70 -15.28
CA LEU A 43 3.51 5.14 -15.59
C LEU A 43 3.66 4.78 -17.07
N THR A 44 2.63 4.21 -17.72
CA THR A 44 2.65 3.90 -19.15
C THR A 44 2.93 5.16 -19.96
N THR A 45 2.22 6.25 -19.67
CA THR A 45 2.40 7.54 -20.35
C THR A 45 3.76 8.15 -20.03
N LYS A 46 4.16 8.20 -18.77
CA LYS A 46 5.43 8.82 -18.35
C LYS A 46 6.66 8.10 -18.89
N LEU A 47 6.61 6.78 -19.00
CA LEU A 47 7.71 5.97 -19.54
C LEU A 47 7.66 5.86 -21.06
N ASP A 48 6.58 6.31 -21.68
CA ASP A 48 6.35 6.13 -23.12
C ASP A 48 6.57 4.66 -23.53
N LEU A 49 5.86 3.75 -22.82
CA LEU A 49 5.99 2.32 -23.07
C LEU A 49 5.34 1.94 -24.40
N THR A 50 6.10 1.28 -25.26
CA THR A 50 5.52 0.59 -26.39
C THR A 50 4.71 -0.63 -25.93
N PRO A 51 3.78 -1.17 -26.73
CA PRO A 51 3.02 -2.37 -26.36
C PRO A 51 3.93 -3.56 -25.97
N SER A 52 5.01 -3.80 -26.73
CA SER A 52 5.96 -4.88 -26.45
C SER A 52 6.76 -4.67 -25.17
N GLU A 53 7.11 -3.41 -24.83
CA GLU A 53 7.75 -3.10 -23.55
C GLU A 53 6.77 -3.27 -22.39
N ALA A 54 5.53 -2.81 -22.54
CA ALA A 54 4.50 -2.90 -21.53
C ALA A 54 4.19 -4.37 -21.16
N GLU A 55 4.10 -5.25 -22.16
CA GLU A 55 3.88 -6.69 -21.97
C GLU A 55 4.95 -7.33 -21.05
N LYS A 56 6.22 -6.95 -21.20
CA LYS A 56 7.33 -7.47 -20.40
C LYS A 56 7.50 -6.75 -19.08
N PHE A 57 7.22 -5.46 -19.05
CA PHE A 57 7.41 -4.60 -17.89
C PHE A 57 6.40 -4.89 -16.77
N TRP A 58 5.11 -4.94 -17.09
CA TRP A 58 4.05 -5.00 -16.07
C TRP A 58 4.12 -6.24 -15.17
N PRO A 59 4.41 -7.45 -15.65
CA PRO A 59 4.56 -8.60 -14.77
C PRO A 59 5.67 -8.41 -13.73
N ILE A 60 6.83 -7.89 -14.16
CA ILE A 60 7.99 -7.63 -13.27
C ILE A 60 7.65 -6.52 -12.28
N TYR A 61 7.06 -5.43 -12.77
CA TYR A 61 6.70 -4.27 -11.95
C TYR A 61 5.65 -4.61 -10.89
N ASN A 62 4.61 -5.33 -11.26
CA ASN A 62 3.54 -5.72 -10.33
C ASN A 62 4.06 -6.64 -9.22
N GLN A 63 4.96 -7.56 -9.54
CA GLN A 63 5.60 -8.43 -8.55
C GLN A 63 6.49 -7.61 -7.62
N MET A 64 7.30 -6.70 -8.14
CA MET A 64 8.11 -5.75 -7.37
C MET A 64 7.25 -4.92 -6.42
N ASP A 65 6.17 -4.33 -6.92
CA ASP A 65 5.29 -3.47 -6.14
C ASP A 65 4.62 -4.23 -4.99
N LYS A 66 4.21 -5.47 -5.23
CA LYS A 66 3.66 -6.37 -4.22
C LYS A 66 4.69 -6.70 -3.14
N GLU A 67 5.88 -7.18 -3.52
CA GLU A 67 6.93 -7.57 -2.56
C GLU A 67 7.43 -6.35 -1.75
N ARG A 68 7.55 -5.19 -2.41
CA ARG A 68 7.88 -3.93 -1.73
C ARG A 68 6.82 -3.53 -0.71
N TRP A 69 5.54 -3.65 -1.06
CA TRP A 69 4.44 -3.36 -0.14
C TRP A 69 4.47 -4.29 1.09
N GLU A 70 4.74 -5.59 0.89
CA GLU A 70 4.87 -6.56 1.98
C GLU A 70 6.05 -6.23 2.91
N ALA A 71 7.22 -5.87 2.35
CA ALA A 71 8.38 -5.44 3.12
C ALA A 71 8.10 -4.17 3.94
N GLN A 72 7.45 -3.17 3.32
CA GLN A 72 7.06 -1.93 3.99
C GLN A 72 5.98 -2.15 5.05
N LYS A 73 5.05 -3.08 4.82
CA LYS A 73 4.06 -3.46 5.83
C LYS A 73 4.74 -4.05 7.05
N CYS A 74 5.66 -5.00 6.87
CA CYS A 74 6.43 -5.59 7.96
C CYS A 74 7.17 -4.53 8.79
N ARG A 75 7.78 -3.52 8.13
CA ARG A 75 8.42 -2.40 8.83
C ARG A 75 7.43 -1.56 9.63
N ARG A 76 6.26 -1.21 9.07
CA ARG A 76 5.22 -0.48 9.81
C ARG A 76 4.71 -1.26 11.02
N ASP A 77 4.55 -2.58 10.88
CA ASP A 77 4.13 -3.43 12.00
C ASP A 77 5.17 -3.43 13.13
N LEU A 78 6.48 -3.33 12.80
CA LEU A 78 7.56 -3.14 13.78
C LEU A 78 7.50 -1.75 14.43
N GLU A 79 7.28 -0.69 13.64
CA GLU A 79 7.13 0.68 14.13
C GLU A 79 5.96 0.79 15.13
N ASN A 80 4.83 0.18 14.84
CA ASN A 80 3.67 0.15 15.73
C ASN A 80 3.98 -0.58 17.03
N LYS A 81 4.64 -1.75 16.96
CA LYS A 81 5.05 -2.51 18.17
C LYS A 81 5.98 -1.71 19.07
N VAL A 82 6.93 -0.98 18.48
CA VAL A 82 7.82 -0.10 19.25
C VAL A 82 7.02 1.00 19.93
N SER A 83 6.15 1.68 19.20
CA SER A 83 5.34 2.80 19.72
C SER A 83 4.38 2.38 20.83
N GLU A 84 3.83 1.15 20.76
CA GLU A 84 2.89 0.64 21.78
C GLU A 84 3.57 0.16 23.05
N ALA A 85 4.84 -0.21 22.99
CA ALA A 85 5.56 -0.88 24.07
C ALA A 85 6.81 -0.13 24.58
N GLU A 86 7.09 1.07 24.05
CA GLU A 86 8.34 1.80 24.27
C GLU A 86 8.67 1.99 25.77
N GLU A 87 7.65 2.27 26.60
CA GLU A 87 7.83 2.48 28.05
C GLU A 87 8.00 1.17 28.86
N SER A 88 7.68 0.01 28.28
CA SER A 88 7.65 -1.29 28.98
C SER A 88 8.76 -2.25 28.55
N LEU A 89 9.51 -1.92 27.49
CA LEU A 89 10.55 -2.78 26.93
C LEU A 89 11.86 -2.70 27.73
N SER A 90 12.47 -3.85 27.95
CA SER A 90 13.86 -3.92 28.43
C SER A 90 14.86 -3.50 27.34
N ASP A 91 16.06 -3.07 27.75
CA ASP A 91 17.15 -2.70 26.83
C ASP A 91 17.46 -3.80 25.80
N ASN A 92 17.41 -5.07 26.21
CA ASN A 92 17.65 -6.21 25.31
C ASN A 92 16.57 -6.34 24.23
N GLU A 93 15.31 -6.07 24.56
CA GLU A 93 14.20 -6.06 23.60
C GLU A 93 14.32 -4.88 22.65
N ILE A 94 14.69 -3.70 23.13
CA ILE A 94 14.97 -2.51 22.31
C ILE A 94 16.11 -2.80 21.33
N ILE A 95 17.22 -3.37 21.80
CA ILE A 95 18.35 -3.77 20.94
C ILE A 95 17.90 -4.76 19.84
N LYS A 96 17.08 -5.74 20.20
CA LYS A 96 16.53 -6.68 19.21
C LYS A 96 15.67 -5.98 18.16
N LEU A 97 14.76 -5.11 18.58
CA LEU A 97 13.87 -4.36 17.68
C LEU A 97 14.66 -3.43 16.73
N THR A 98 15.70 -2.73 17.23
CA THR A 98 16.55 -1.89 16.38
C THR A 98 17.27 -2.69 15.30
N ARG A 99 17.71 -3.92 15.60
CA ARG A 99 18.33 -4.84 14.63
C ARG A 99 17.31 -5.33 13.61
N GLU A 100 16.10 -5.70 14.05
CA GLU A 100 15.01 -6.11 13.15
C GLU A 100 14.60 -4.97 12.21
N PHE A 101 14.51 -3.75 12.74
CA PHE A 101 14.19 -2.55 11.97
C PHE A 101 15.25 -2.28 10.89
N SER A 102 16.52 -2.24 11.28
CA SER A 102 17.64 -2.07 10.35
C SER A 102 17.68 -3.17 9.29
N GLY A 103 17.46 -4.44 9.68
CA GLY A 103 17.37 -5.57 8.76
C GLY A 103 16.22 -5.46 7.76
N SER A 104 15.07 -4.90 8.19
CA SER A 104 13.92 -4.67 7.30
C SER A 104 14.23 -3.65 6.20
N MET A 105 14.96 -2.59 6.53
CA MET A 105 15.41 -1.57 5.55
C MET A 105 16.41 -2.17 4.55
N GLN A 106 17.36 -2.99 5.02
CA GLN A 106 18.31 -3.67 4.15
C GLN A 106 17.60 -4.63 3.19
N LYS A 107 16.60 -5.38 3.67
CA LYS A 107 15.79 -6.28 2.84
C LYS A 107 15.07 -5.53 1.72
N GLU A 108 14.46 -4.38 2.02
CA GLU A 108 13.81 -3.53 1.01
C GLU A 108 14.82 -3.04 -0.04
N GLY A 109 16.01 -2.58 0.39
CA GLY A 109 17.08 -2.15 -0.50
C GLY A 109 17.57 -3.27 -1.43
N THR A 110 17.79 -4.47 -0.90
CA THR A 110 18.19 -5.66 -1.68
C THR A 110 17.13 -6.04 -2.70
N LEU A 111 15.86 -6.01 -2.32
CA LEU A 111 14.75 -6.25 -3.22
C LEU A 111 14.73 -5.25 -4.37
N MET A 112 14.86 -3.96 -4.09
CA MET A 112 14.88 -2.92 -5.13
C MET A 112 16.06 -3.08 -6.09
N THR A 113 17.24 -3.43 -5.59
CA THR A 113 18.42 -3.71 -6.43
C THR A 113 18.18 -4.90 -7.35
N SER A 114 17.62 -5.98 -6.82
CA SER A 114 17.30 -7.18 -7.61
C SER A 114 16.30 -6.88 -8.74
N TYR A 115 15.25 -6.10 -8.46
CA TYR A 115 14.27 -5.73 -9.48
C TYR A 115 14.81 -4.72 -10.49
N ASN A 116 15.71 -3.82 -10.08
CA ASN A 116 16.42 -2.96 -11.03
C ASN A 116 17.08 -3.77 -12.16
N GLU A 117 17.80 -4.83 -11.80
CA GLU A 117 18.45 -5.71 -12.78
C GLU A 117 17.44 -6.45 -13.68
N LYS A 118 16.29 -6.85 -13.17
CA LYS A 118 15.22 -7.45 -13.97
C LYS A 118 14.61 -6.45 -14.94
N LEU A 119 14.39 -5.21 -14.50
CA LEU A 119 13.83 -4.13 -15.33
C LEU A 119 14.81 -3.70 -16.44
N LEU A 120 16.10 -3.64 -16.15
CA LEU A 120 17.14 -3.34 -17.14
C LEU A 120 17.24 -4.38 -18.27
N LYS A 121 16.76 -5.60 -18.05
CA LYS A 121 16.68 -6.64 -19.10
C LYS A 121 15.51 -6.44 -20.06
N VAL A 122 14.50 -5.68 -19.69
CA VAL A 122 13.25 -5.54 -20.47
C VAL A 122 12.98 -4.13 -20.93
N LEU A 123 13.65 -3.13 -20.35
CA LEU A 123 13.51 -1.72 -20.74
C LEU A 123 14.88 -1.08 -21.00
N PRO A 124 14.92 -0.09 -21.91
CA PRO A 124 16.09 0.77 -22.06
C PRO A 124 16.47 1.43 -20.74
N PRO A 125 17.78 1.58 -20.41
CA PRO A 125 18.24 2.15 -19.14
C PRO A 125 17.65 3.53 -18.82
N LYS A 126 17.44 4.38 -19.82
CA LYS A 126 16.79 5.68 -19.67
C LYS A 126 15.35 5.56 -19.15
N LYS A 127 14.61 4.53 -19.57
CA LYS A 127 13.22 4.29 -19.10
C LYS A 127 13.21 3.76 -17.66
N VAL A 128 14.19 2.92 -17.28
CA VAL A 128 14.35 2.46 -15.89
C VAL A 128 14.67 3.63 -14.96
N LEU A 129 15.59 4.52 -15.34
CA LEU A 129 15.88 5.73 -14.57
C LEU A 129 14.64 6.64 -14.46
N LYS A 130 13.91 6.79 -15.56
CA LYS A 130 12.66 7.58 -15.61
C LYS A 130 11.55 6.97 -14.74
N LEU A 131 11.51 5.64 -14.57
CA LEU A 131 10.58 4.95 -13.68
C LEU A 131 10.71 5.44 -12.23
N TYR A 132 11.92 5.51 -11.68
CA TYR A 132 12.14 5.98 -10.30
C TYR A 132 11.63 7.41 -10.09
N LYS A 133 11.87 8.28 -11.07
CA LYS A 133 11.36 9.66 -11.04
C LYS A 133 9.83 9.68 -11.13
N ALA A 134 9.25 8.91 -12.04
CA ALA A 134 7.80 8.82 -12.24
C ALA A 134 7.08 8.25 -11.02
N GLU A 135 7.64 7.23 -10.35
CA GLU A 135 7.09 6.71 -9.11
C GLU A 135 7.06 7.75 -7.98
N ASN A 136 8.14 8.51 -7.84
CA ASN A 136 8.18 9.59 -6.85
C ASN A 136 7.16 10.68 -7.18
N GLU A 137 7.05 11.06 -8.44
CA GLU A 137 6.07 12.06 -8.93
C GLU A 137 4.63 11.58 -8.69
N PHE A 138 4.33 10.31 -9.00
CA PHE A 138 3.02 9.72 -8.74
C PHE A 138 2.68 9.75 -7.24
N ARG A 139 3.60 9.34 -6.39
CA ARG A 139 3.42 9.37 -4.93
C ARG A 139 3.12 10.77 -4.42
N MET A 140 3.87 11.78 -4.87
CA MET A 140 3.66 13.17 -4.47
C MET A 140 2.32 13.70 -4.95
N ASN A 141 1.88 13.34 -6.15
CA ASN A 141 0.56 13.69 -6.67
C ASN A 141 -0.57 13.08 -5.83
N MET A 142 -0.41 11.82 -5.39
CA MET A 142 -1.40 11.16 -4.53
C MET A 142 -1.48 11.80 -3.15
N ILE A 143 -0.35 12.15 -2.53
CA ILE A 143 -0.30 12.86 -1.25
C ILE A 143 -1.02 14.22 -1.36
N ARG A 144 -0.75 14.97 -2.43
CA ARG A 144 -1.40 16.27 -2.69
C ARG A 144 -2.91 16.11 -2.84
N LYS A 145 -3.35 15.19 -3.70
CA LYS A 145 -4.77 14.88 -3.93
C LYS A 145 -5.50 14.49 -2.64
N TYR A 146 -4.83 13.69 -1.77
CA TYR A 146 -5.41 13.30 -0.48
C TYR A 146 -5.55 14.49 0.49
N ARG A 147 -4.53 15.37 0.51
CA ARG A 147 -4.56 16.58 1.36
C ARG A 147 -5.67 17.54 0.93
N ASP A 148 -5.79 17.78 -0.38
CA ASP A 148 -6.77 18.71 -0.95
C ASP A 148 -8.20 18.20 -0.68
N ASN A 149 -8.45 16.90 -0.83
CA ASN A 149 -9.75 16.28 -0.50
C ASN A 149 -10.09 16.36 1.00
N LYS A 150 -9.08 16.37 1.89
CA LYS A 150 -9.31 16.49 3.35
C LYS A 150 -9.62 17.93 3.76
N GLY A 151 -9.04 18.92 3.08
CA GLY A 151 -9.34 20.34 3.28
C GLY A 151 -10.79 20.68 2.93
N ASP A 152 -11.27 20.16 1.80
CA ASP A 152 -12.64 20.42 1.30
C ASP A 152 -13.74 19.76 2.16
N ASN A 153 -13.44 18.69 2.89
CA ASN A 153 -14.37 18.02 3.81
C ASN A 153 -14.33 18.55 5.26
N GLY A 154 -13.41 19.49 5.57
CA GLY A 154 -13.26 20.09 6.90
C GLY A 154 -13.99 21.43 7.09
N GLU A 155 -14.52 21.99 6.01
CA GLU A 155 -15.22 23.30 6.02
C GLU A 155 -16.76 23.19 5.91
N LYS A 156 -17.35 22.02 6.20
CA LYS A 156 -18.82 21.87 6.22
C LYS A 156 -19.34 21.52 7.61
#